data_2a880ac76a016730a6dd924112584481
#
_entry.id   2a880ac76a016730a6dd924112584481
#
_cell.length_a   1.000
_cell.length_b   1.000
_cell.length_c   1.000
_cell.angle_alpha   90.00
_cell.angle_beta   90.00
_cell.angle_gamma   90.00
#
_symmetry.space_group_name_H-M   'P 1'
#
loop_
_entity.id
_entity.type
_entity.pdbx_description
1 polymer ?
#
loop_
_entity_poly.entity_id
_entity_poly.type
_entity_poly.pdbx_seq_one_letter_code
_entity_poly.pdbx_strand_id
1 'polypeptide(L)'
;KEDADKLGIIGLVYEMISWDKQYERSILAVSSDWIKAIVVPDFATLLGIAEVARSKNLPKLKIIPLDAIPKFKLDLPKESGVIGVLSDYVKCDPSYFALKTFLFGNVVLANSRDSAFRISKLGYKAVTLDGEYFEAKGGAVIIDINSKISKLTKIISMSTDIDGLLESISLLKK
;
A
#
# COMPACT_ATOMS: atom_id res chain seq x y z
N LYS A 1 -9.58 11.59 -14.97
CA LYS A 1 -10.59 10.99 -14.09
C LYS A 1 -11.68 10.27 -14.90
N GLU A 2 -12.24 10.92 -15.90
CA GLU A 2 -13.30 10.35 -16.75
C GLU A 2 -12.86 9.08 -17.50
N ASP A 3 -11.61 9.01 -17.96
CA ASP A 3 -11.07 7.85 -18.67
C ASP A 3 -10.79 6.66 -17.74
N ALA A 4 -10.41 6.93 -16.49
CA ALA A 4 -10.23 5.89 -15.49
C ALA A 4 -11.57 5.22 -15.13
N ASP A 5 -12.64 5.99 -15.05
CA ASP A 5 -13.99 5.48 -14.80
C ASP A 5 -14.46 4.54 -15.92
N LYS A 6 -14.14 4.87 -17.18
CA LYS A 6 -14.46 4.01 -18.35
C LYS A 6 -13.73 2.67 -18.34
N LEU A 7 -12.56 2.61 -17.71
CA LEU A 7 -11.79 1.38 -17.55
C LEU A 7 -12.24 0.55 -16.33
N GLY A 8 -13.12 1.08 -15.50
CA GLY A 8 -13.54 0.47 -14.25
C GLY A 8 -12.55 0.66 -13.11
N ILE A 9 -11.60 1.59 -13.25
CA ILE A 9 -10.64 1.91 -12.21
C ILE A 9 -11.34 2.73 -11.11
N ILE A 10 -11.26 2.27 -9.87
CA ILE A 10 -11.81 3.00 -8.71
C ILE A 10 -10.92 4.18 -8.37
N GLY A 11 -9.60 3.98 -8.34
CA GLY A 11 -8.64 5.01 -8.02
C GLY A 11 -7.25 4.44 -7.84
N LEU A 12 -6.35 5.26 -7.32
CA LEU A 12 -4.99 4.87 -6.95
C LEU A 12 -4.91 4.76 -5.43
N VAL A 13 -4.08 3.87 -4.94
CA VAL A 13 -3.98 3.59 -3.50
C VAL A 13 -3.83 4.89 -2.68
N TYR A 14 -2.91 5.78 -3.05
CA TYR A 14 -2.67 7.01 -2.28
C TYR A 14 -3.85 7.99 -2.28
N GLU A 15 -4.78 7.89 -3.24
CA GLU A 15 -5.99 8.70 -3.28
C GLU A 15 -7.09 8.17 -2.35
N MET A 16 -7.02 6.90 -1.97
CA MET A 16 -8.09 6.18 -1.28
C MET A 16 -7.85 6.02 0.22
N ILE A 17 -6.66 6.31 0.69
CA ILE A 17 -6.27 6.18 2.10
C ILE A 17 -5.72 7.50 2.64
N SER A 18 -5.91 7.70 3.94
CA SER A 18 -5.34 8.83 4.66
C SER A 18 -4.90 8.38 6.06
N TRP A 19 -4.14 9.22 6.74
CA TRP A 19 -3.57 8.91 8.04
C TRP A 19 -3.20 10.19 8.79
N ASP A 20 -3.03 10.07 10.11
CA ASP A 20 -2.49 11.15 10.92
C ASP A 20 -0.97 11.25 10.71
N LYS A 21 -0.44 12.44 10.74
CA LYS A 21 0.97 12.75 10.42
C LYS A 21 1.97 11.90 11.21
N GLN A 22 1.65 11.56 12.46
CA GLN A 22 2.53 10.75 13.30
C GLN A 22 2.79 9.33 12.75
N TYR A 23 1.90 8.80 11.92
CA TYR A 23 2.00 7.45 11.33
C TYR A 23 2.54 7.45 9.90
N GLU A 24 2.82 8.62 9.34
CA GLU A 24 3.20 8.75 7.92
C GLU A 24 4.40 7.92 7.55
N ARG A 25 5.45 7.97 8.34
CA ARG A 25 6.67 7.20 8.06
C ARG A 25 6.42 5.70 8.07
N SER A 26 5.64 5.22 9.03
CA SER A 26 5.27 3.81 9.15
C SER A 26 4.46 3.34 7.94
N ILE A 27 3.44 4.11 7.58
CA ILE A 27 2.51 3.79 6.50
C ILE A 27 3.25 3.80 5.15
N LEU A 28 4.06 4.81 4.88
CA LEU A 28 4.80 4.91 3.63
C LEU A 28 5.90 3.85 3.52
N ALA A 29 6.56 3.49 4.62
CA ALA A 29 7.55 2.43 4.62
C ALA A 29 6.94 1.08 4.21
N VAL A 30 5.76 0.78 4.71
CA VAL A 30 5.06 -0.49 4.42
C VAL A 30 4.41 -0.49 3.04
N SER A 31 3.85 0.64 2.60
CA SER A 31 3.10 0.73 1.35
C SER A 31 3.93 1.16 0.14
N SER A 32 5.23 1.40 0.29
CA SER A 32 6.06 1.98 -0.77
C SER A 32 5.95 1.26 -2.11
N ASP A 33 5.83 -0.06 -2.11
CA ASP A 33 5.69 -0.86 -3.33
C ASP A 33 4.30 -0.79 -3.96
N TRP A 34 3.28 -0.38 -3.18
CA TRP A 34 1.87 -0.43 -3.58
C TRP A 34 1.19 0.93 -3.63
N ILE A 35 1.87 2.01 -3.21
CA ILE A 35 1.24 3.33 -3.07
C ILE A 35 0.72 3.89 -4.39
N LYS A 36 1.32 3.47 -5.51
CA LYS A 36 0.91 3.85 -6.87
C LYS A 36 -0.02 2.83 -7.53
N ALA A 37 -0.37 1.75 -6.85
CA ALA A 37 -1.16 0.69 -7.47
C ALA A 37 -2.55 1.19 -7.88
N ILE A 38 -3.03 0.62 -8.98
CA ILE A 38 -4.38 0.85 -9.49
C ILE A 38 -5.33 -0.06 -8.72
N VAL A 39 -6.43 0.50 -8.22
CA VAL A 39 -7.46 -0.26 -7.51
C VAL A 39 -8.66 -0.46 -8.42
N VAL A 40 -9.08 -1.71 -8.56
CA VAL A 40 -10.23 -2.11 -9.38
C VAL A 40 -11.21 -2.91 -8.53
N PRO A 41 -12.51 -2.95 -8.91
CA PRO A 41 -13.51 -3.64 -8.09
C PRO A 41 -13.34 -5.15 -8.11
N ASP A 42 -12.91 -5.74 -9.22
CA ASP A 42 -12.93 -7.18 -9.43
C ASP A 42 -11.80 -7.69 -10.32
N PHE A 43 -11.66 -9.01 -10.37
CA PHE A 43 -10.66 -9.68 -11.19
C PHE A 43 -10.92 -9.54 -12.69
N ALA A 44 -12.17 -9.50 -13.11
CA ALA A 44 -12.51 -9.32 -14.53
C ALA A 44 -11.99 -7.97 -15.06
N THR A 45 -12.16 -6.92 -14.29
CA THR A 45 -11.61 -5.59 -14.62
C THR A 45 -10.08 -5.60 -14.67
N LEU A 46 -9.44 -6.29 -13.71
CA LEU A 46 -7.99 -6.50 -13.70
C LEU A 46 -7.52 -7.16 -15.00
N LEU A 47 -8.18 -8.24 -15.42
CA LEU A 47 -7.82 -8.95 -16.65
C LEU A 47 -7.91 -8.06 -17.89
N GLY A 48 -8.97 -7.26 -17.99
CA GLY A 48 -9.14 -6.33 -19.10
C GLY A 48 -8.01 -5.30 -19.18
N ILE A 49 -7.61 -4.73 -18.05
CA ILE A 49 -6.50 -3.77 -17.98
C ILE A 49 -5.17 -4.47 -18.31
N ALA A 50 -4.95 -5.67 -17.80
CA ALA A 50 -3.73 -6.44 -18.03
C ALA A 50 -3.55 -6.76 -19.52
N GLU A 51 -4.61 -7.14 -20.23
CA GLU A 51 -4.57 -7.40 -21.66
C GLU A 51 -4.20 -6.16 -22.47
N VAL A 52 -4.81 -5.01 -22.14
CA VAL A 52 -4.49 -3.73 -22.79
C VAL A 52 -3.04 -3.36 -22.54
N ALA A 53 -2.57 -3.46 -21.31
CA ALA A 53 -1.20 -3.15 -20.94
C ALA A 53 -0.19 -4.04 -21.67
N ARG A 54 -0.48 -5.33 -21.79
CA ARG A 54 0.35 -6.31 -22.49
C ARG A 54 0.42 -6.05 -23.99
N SER A 55 -0.71 -5.76 -24.63
CA SER A 55 -0.78 -5.50 -26.06
C SER A 55 0.01 -4.27 -26.50
N LYS A 56 0.24 -3.35 -25.59
CA LYS A 56 0.89 -2.06 -25.84
C LYS A 56 2.26 -1.92 -25.21
N ASN A 57 2.82 -3.00 -24.67
CA ASN A 57 4.13 -2.99 -24.00
C ASN A 57 4.25 -1.89 -22.92
N LEU A 58 3.18 -1.69 -22.15
CA LEU A 58 3.21 -0.73 -21.06
C LEU A 58 4.19 -1.18 -19.97
N PRO A 59 4.81 -0.23 -19.25
CA PRO A 59 5.69 -0.58 -18.15
C PRO A 59 4.94 -1.32 -17.05
N LYS A 60 5.68 -1.87 -16.11
CA LYS A 60 5.16 -2.63 -14.99
C LYS A 60 4.00 -1.91 -14.29
N LEU A 61 2.85 -2.58 -14.21
CA LEU A 61 1.67 -2.11 -13.48
C LEU A 61 1.45 -2.98 -12.25
N LYS A 62 0.95 -2.36 -11.19
CA LYS A 62 0.45 -3.05 -10.00
C LYS A 62 -1.05 -2.76 -9.89
N ILE A 63 -1.86 -3.80 -9.78
CA ILE A 63 -3.31 -3.71 -9.78
C ILE A 63 -3.84 -4.52 -8.60
N ILE A 64 -4.76 -3.93 -7.84
CA ILE A 64 -5.39 -4.58 -6.68
C ILE A 64 -6.88 -4.76 -6.95
N PRO A 65 -7.37 -6.02 -7.10
CA PRO A 65 -8.79 -6.31 -7.20
C PRO A 65 -9.41 -6.44 -5.81
N LEU A 66 -10.30 -5.52 -5.44
CA LEU A 66 -10.85 -5.44 -4.08
C LEU A 66 -11.63 -6.69 -3.67
N ASP A 67 -12.40 -7.28 -4.56
CA ASP A 67 -13.23 -8.45 -4.25
C ASP A 67 -12.45 -9.73 -3.99
N ALA A 68 -11.19 -9.80 -4.44
CA ALA A 68 -10.33 -10.95 -4.25
C ALA A 68 -9.55 -10.93 -2.93
N ILE A 69 -9.60 -9.82 -2.18
CA ILE A 69 -8.88 -9.70 -0.93
C ILE A 69 -9.64 -10.44 0.18
N PRO A 70 -9.04 -11.47 0.79
CA PRO A 70 -9.71 -12.19 1.87
C PRO A 70 -9.86 -11.32 3.12
N LYS A 71 -10.91 -11.56 3.87
CA LYS A 71 -11.07 -10.96 5.20
C LYS A 71 -10.02 -11.58 6.12
N PHE A 72 -9.27 -10.74 6.78
CA PHE A 72 -8.18 -11.16 7.66
C PHE A 72 -8.14 -10.27 8.89
N LYS A 73 -7.90 -10.88 10.04
CA LYS A 73 -7.65 -10.18 11.29
C LYS A 73 -6.41 -10.76 11.93
N LEU A 74 -5.43 -9.92 12.18
CA LEU A 74 -4.18 -10.33 12.82
C LEU A 74 -4.37 -10.45 14.33
N ASP A 75 -3.99 -11.58 14.89
CA ASP A 75 -3.86 -11.75 16.33
C ASP A 75 -2.52 -11.15 16.77
N LEU A 76 -2.59 -10.08 17.54
CA LEU A 76 -1.39 -9.37 18.00
C LEU A 76 -0.56 -10.25 18.93
N PRO A 77 0.77 -10.22 18.80
CA PRO A 77 1.64 -10.94 19.74
C PRO A 77 1.57 -10.30 21.13
N LYS A 78 1.70 -11.13 22.15
CA LYS A 78 1.83 -10.67 23.54
C LYS A 78 3.27 -10.27 23.81
N GLU A 79 3.67 -9.15 23.27
CA GLU A 79 5.03 -8.62 23.39
C GLU A 79 4.98 -7.17 23.84
N SER A 80 5.94 -6.75 24.65
CA SER A 80 6.02 -5.35 25.04
C SER A 80 6.35 -4.46 23.83
N GLY A 81 5.77 -3.27 23.80
CA GLY A 81 6.01 -2.32 22.72
C GLY A 81 5.10 -2.48 21.50
N VAL A 82 4.16 -3.40 21.54
CA VAL A 82 3.11 -3.49 20.51
C VAL A 82 2.14 -2.31 20.70
N ILE A 83 2.00 -1.47 19.65
CA ILE A 83 1.01 -0.39 19.63
C ILE A 83 -0.32 -0.91 19.09
N GLY A 84 -0.29 -1.69 18.01
CA GLY A 84 -1.46 -2.26 17.37
C GLY A 84 -1.16 -2.79 15.98
N VAL A 85 -2.22 -3.12 15.23
CA VAL A 85 -2.12 -3.46 13.81
C VAL A 85 -2.08 -2.15 13.01
N LEU A 86 -1.16 -2.03 12.07
CA LEU A 86 -0.97 -0.79 11.31
C LEU A 86 -2.25 -0.35 10.57
N SER A 87 -3.06 -1.29 10.09
CA SER A 87 -4.33 -0.97 9.42
C SER A 87 -5.30 -0.16 10.28
N ASP A 88 -5.24 -0.28 11.60
CA ASP A 88 -6.11 0.47 12.51
C ASP A 88 -5.78 1.97 12.55
N TYR A 89 -4.61 2.36 12.06
CA TYR A 89 -4.14 3.74 12.00
C TYR A 89 -4.26 4.37 10.61
N VAL A 90 -4.88 3.65 9.68
CA VAL A 90 -5.16 4.11 8.32
C VAL A 90 -6.65 4.38 8.19
N LYS A 91 -6.99 5.52 7.59
CA LYS A 91 -8.37 5.95 7.36
C LYS A 91 -8.74 5.74 5.89
N CYS A 92 -9.90 5.20 5.64
CA CYS A 92 -10.47 5.08 4.30
C CYS A 92 -11.99 4.98 4.38
N ASP A 93 -12.65 5.13 3.25
CA ASP A 93 -14.08 4.85 3.13
C ASP A 93 -14.34 3.39 3.52
N PRO A 94 -15.45 3.08 4.24
CA PRO A 94 -15.78 1.71 4.63
C PRO A 94 -15.84 0.72 3.46
N SER A 95 -16.21 1.15 2.27
CA SER A 95 -16.22 0.30 1.07
C SER A 95 -14.81 -0.17 0.66
N TYR A 96 -13.75 0.44 1.18
CA TYR A 96 -12.36 0.12 0.85
C TYR A 96 -11.59 -0.52 2.02
N PHE A 97 -12.26 -1.03 3.03
CA PHE A 97 -11.59 -1.69 4.15
C PHE A 97 -10.73 -2.87 3.73
N ALA A 98 -11.12 -3.58 2.67
CA ALA A 98 -10.30 -4.65 2.10
C ALA A 98 -8.92 -4.13 1.66
N LEU A 99 -8.86 -2.94 1.09
CA LEU A 99 -7.61 -2.33 0.64
C LEU A 99 -6.64 -2.10 1.80
N LYS A 100 -7.09 -1.49 2.89
CA LYS A 100 -6.20 -1.27 4.04
C LYS A 100 -5.82 -2.58 4.73
N THR A 101 -6.68 -3.60 4.72
CA THR A 101 -6.35 -4.93 5.22
C THR A 101 -5.24 -5.59 4.39
N PHE A 102 -5.34 -5.51 3.06
CA PHE A 102 -4.30 -6.01 2.16
C PHE A 102 -2.94 -5.34 2.41
N LEU A 103 -2.94 -4.02 2.51
CA LEU A 103 -1.70 -3.24 2.62
C LEU A 103 -1.08 -3.31 4.02
N PHE A 104 -1.89 -3.24 5.07
CA PHE A 104 -1.43 -2.97 6.43
C PHE A 104 -1.94 -3.96 7.48
N GLY A 105 -2.82 -4.88 7.11
CA GLY A 105 -3.51 -5.76 8.05
C GLY A 105 -2.62 -6.83 8.68
N ASN A 106 -1.46 -7.11 8.10
CA ASN A 106 -0.51 -8.10 8.59
C ASN A 106 0.76 -7.48 9.20
N VAL A 107 0.75 -6.19 9.46
CA VAL A 107 1.90 -5.45 9.99
C VAL A 107 1.61 -4.94 11.39
N VAL A 108 2.49 -5.23 12.33
CA VAL A 108 2.41 -4.73 13.71
C VAL A 108 3.14 -3.41 13.81
N LEU A 109 2.47 -2.40 14.37
CA LEU A 109 3.10 -1.13 14.71
C LEU A 109 3.76 -1.25 16.10
N ALA A 110 5.05 -0.99 16.16
CA ALA A 110 5.86 -1.10 17.36
C ALA A 110 6.37 0.27 17.83
N ASN A 111 6.54 0.43 19.13
CA ASN A 111 6.96 1.69 19.72
C ASN A 111 8.48 1.93 19.69
N SER A 112 9.28 0.91 19.36
CA SER A 112 10.74 1.01 19.32
C SER A 112 11.34 -0.01 18.35
N ARG A 113 12.58 0.23 17.95
CA ARG A 113 13.37 -0.70 17.13
C ARG A 113 13.52 -2.06 17.81
N ASP A 114 13.84 -2.07 19.10
CA ASP A 114 14.02 -3.32 19.86
C ASP A 114 12.73 -4.13 19.93
N SER A 115 11.60 -3.47 20.15
CA SER A 115 10.30 -4.14 20.16
C SER A 115 9.96 -4.69 18.77
N ALA A 116 10.18 -3.91 17.72
CA ALA A 116 9.94 -4.35 16.34
C ALA A 116 10.79 -5.58 15.99
N PHE A 117 12.04 -5.59 16.40
CA PHE A 117 12.94 -6.73 16.19
C PHE A 117 12.44 -8.00 16.92
N ARG A 118 12.06 -7.88 18.20
CA ARG A 118 11.50 -9.02 18.94
C ARG A 118 10.21 -9.54 18.30
N ILE A 119 9.32 -8.64 17.89
CA ILE A 119 8.07 -8.99 17.22
C ILE A 119 8.35 -9.72 15.90
N SER A 120 9.33 -9.26 15.12
CA SER A 120 9.71 -9.89 13.86
C SER A 120 10.22 -11.32 14.05
N LYS A 121 10.96 -11.56 15.14
CA LYS A 121 11.46 -12.91 15.48
C LYS A 121 10.32 -13.88 15.80
N LEU A 122 9.17 -13.39 16.24
CA LEU A 122 7.98 -14.21 16.44
C LEU A 122 7.24 -14.56 15.16
N GLY A 123 7.68 -14.05 14.01
CA GLY A 123 7.11 -14.33 12.72
C GLY A 123 6.15 -13.25 12.20
N TYR A 124 6.16 -12.06 12.80
CA TYR A 124 5.33 -10.93 12.40
C TYR A 124 6.13 -9.89 11.63
N LYS A 125 5.53 -9.30 10.62
CA LYS A 125 6.05 -8.05 10.06
C LYS A 125 5.80 -6.93 11.06
N ALA A 126 6.80 -6.10 11.29
CA ALA A 126 6.71 -5.00 12.26
C ALA A 126 7.31 -3.72 11.70
N VAL A 127 6.73 -2.59 12.04
CA VAL A 127 7.23 -1.27 11.63
C VAL A 127 7.25 -0.35 12.84
N THR A 128 8.29 0.49 12.92
CA THR A 128 8.39 1.52 13.96
C THR A 128 7.74 2.83 13.50
N LEU A 129 7.49 3.74 14.42
CA LEU A 129 7.01 5.09 14.10
C LEU A 129 8.00 5.89 13.24
N ASP A 130 9.29 5.56 13.31
CA ASP A 130 10.32 6.16 12.45
C ASP A 130 10.38 5.57 11.04
N GLY A 131 9.59 4.54 10.76
CA GLY A 131 9.52 3.92 9.44
C GLY A 131 10.54 2.83 9.19
N GLU A 132 11.12 2.27 10.22
CA GLU A 132 11.97 1.07 10.09
C GLU A 132 11.07 -0.15 9.96
N TYR A 133 11.16 -0.85 8.82
CA TYR A 133 10.27 -1.94 8.47
C TYR A 133 11.00 -3.28 8.56
N PHE A 134 10.58 -4.12 9.50
CA PHE A 134 11.14 -5.44 9.77
C PHE A 134 10.32 -6.53 9.08
N GLU A 135 11.01 -7.35 8.31
CA GLU A 135 10.40 -8.54 7.70
C GLU A 135 10.14 -9.62 8.76
N ALA A 136 9.08 -10.40 8.53
CA ALA A 136 8.79 -11.57 9.35
C ALA A 136 9.93 -12.59 9.21
N LYS A 137 10.37 -13.14 10.30
CA LYS A 137 11.49 -14.09 10.40
C LYS A 137 12.86 -13.46 10.06
N GLY A 138 13.78 -13.58 10.97
CA GLY A 138 15.19 -13.19 10.80
C GLY A 138 15.50 -11.71 11.04
N GLY A 139 14.53 -10.86 11.26
CA GLY A 139 14.74 -9.46 11.63
C GLY A 139 15.39 -8.59 10.56
N ALA A 140 15.32 -8.97 9.28
CA ALA A 140 15.78 -8.13 8.20
C ALA A 140 14.97 -6.83 8.18
N VAL A 141 15.66 -5.70 8.06
CA VAL A 141 15.04 -4.39 8.21
C VAL A 141 15.32 -3.52 6.98
N ILE A 142 14.30 -2.77 6.58
CA ILE A 142 14.43 -1.71 5.56
C ILE A 142 14.43 -0.37 6.30
N ILE A 143 15.49 0.38 6.14
CA ILE A 143 15.65 1.72 6.73
C ILE A 143 15.81 2.71 5.60
N ASP A 144 14.89 3.67 5.51
CA ASP A 144 14.99 4.76 4.52
C ASP A 144 15.74 5.93 5.13
N ILE A 145 17.01 6.09 4.75
CA ILE A 145 17.88 7.15 5.25
C ILE A 145 17.52 8.51 4.62
N ASN A 146 16.86 8.52 3.48
CA ASN A 146 16.47 9.74 2.75
C ASN A 146 15.13 10.34 3.20
N SER A 147 14.68 10.01 4.40
CA SER A 147 13.38 10.41 4.93
C SER A 147 13.18 11.92 5.16
N LYS A 148 14.21 12.74 4.92
CA LYS A 148 14.15 14.21 5.05
C LYS A 148 13.47 14.90 3.86
N ILE A 149 13.29 14.23 2.74
CA ILE A 149 12.53 14.77 1.60
C ILE A 149 11.06 14.56 1.92
N SER A 150 10.27 15.64 1.85
CA SER A 150 8.82 15.57 2.04
C SER A 150 8.25 14.42 1.20
N LYS A 151 7.74 13.38 1.88
CA LYS A 151 7.16 12.21 1.20
C LYS A 151 5.93 12.58 0.38
N LEU A 152 5.25 13.68 0.75
CA LEU A 152 4.16 14.24 -0.05
C LEU A 152 4.65 14.73 -1.42
N THR A 153 5.83 15.36 -1.48
CA THR A 153 6.43 15.78 -2.75
C THR A 153 6.77 14.58 -3.63
N LYS A 154 7.25 13.48 -3.04
CA LYS A 154 7.46 12.22 -3.77
C LYS A 154 6.15 11.66 -4.31
N ILE A 155 5.08 11.63 -3.54
CA ILE A 155 3.76 11.15 -3.97
C ILE A 155 3.21 12.02 -5.09
N ILE A 156 3.34 13.34 -5.00
CA ILE A 156 2.89 14.28 -6.03
C ILE A 156 3.68 14.10 -7.34
N SER A 157 4.99 13.93 -7.28
CA SER A 157 5.79 13.65 -8.48
C SER A 157 5.48 12.28 -9.08
N MET A 158 5.11 11.31 -8.25
CA MET A 158 4.64 10.00 -8.67
C MET A 158 3.27 10.07 -9.37
N SER A 159 2.38 10.98 -8.96
CA SER A 159 1.05 11.10 -9.58
C SER A 159 1.14 11.48 -11.06
N THR A 160 2.12 12.28 -11.46
CA THR A 160 2.34 12.66 -12.85
C THR A 160 2.67 11.44 -13.73
N ASP A 161 3.49 10.52 -13.22
CA ASP A 161 3.85 9.29 -13.95
C ASP A 161 2.64 8.37 -14.12
N ILE A 162 1.78 8.28 -13.11
CA ILE A 162 0.57 7.45 -13.14
C ILE A 162 -0.49 8.06 -14.06
N ASP A 163 -0.67 9.36 -14.04
CA ASP A 163 -1.59 10.05 -14.95
C ASP A 163 -1.17 9.82 -16.41
N GLY A 164 0.14 9.86 -16.70
CA GLY A 164 0.68 9.48 -18.00
C GLY A 164 0.38 8.04 -18.40
N LEU A 165 0.47 7.11 -17.44
CA LEU A 165 0.11 5.70 -17.65
C LEU A 165 -1.37 5.52 -17.92
N LEU A 166 -2.24 6.18 -17.14
CA LEU A 166 -3.68 6.14 -17.33
C LEU A 166 -4.09 6.73 -18.67
N GLU A 167 -3.48 7.84 -19.08
CA GLU A 167 -3.68 8.45 -20.39
C GLU A 167 -3.27 7.49 -21.50
N SER A 168 -2.12 6.84 -21.38
CA SER A 168 -1.66 5.82 -22.32
C SER A 168 -2.64 4.67 -22.43
N ILE A 169 -3.15 4.16 -21.29
CA ILE A 169 -4.15 3.10 -21.25
C ILE A 169 -5.45 3.55 -21.93
N SER A 170 -5.89 4.78 -21.71
CA SER A 170 -7.13 5.30 -22.30
C SER A 170 -7.03 5.47 -23.83
N LEU A 171 -5.88 5.92 -24.33
CA LEU A 171 -5.61 6.07 -25.77
C LEU A 171 -5.60 4.72 -26.48
N LEU A 172 -5.36 3.64 -25.78
CA LEU A 172 -5.26 2.29 -26.32
C LEU A 172 -6.59 1.57 -26.44
N LYS A 173 -7.64 2.05 -25.79
CA LYS A 173 -9.02 1.53 -25.91
C LYS A 173 -9.81 2.17 -27.05
N LYS A 174 -9.25 3.11 -27.75
CA LYS A 174 -9.81 3.68 -28.97
C LYS A 174 -9.29 2.89 -30.17
#